data_5bd588b2dab74e61a845b127b780849e
#
_entry.id   5bd588b2dab74e61a845b127b780849e
#
_cell.length_a   1.000
_cell.length_b   1.000
_cell.length_c   1.000
_cell.angle_alpha   90.00
_cell.angle_beta   90.00
_cell.angle_gamma   90.00
#
_symmetry.space_group_name_H-M   'P 1'
#
loop_
_entity.id
_entity.type
_entity.pdbx_description
1 polymer ?
#
loop_
_entity_poly.entity_id
_entity_poly.type
_entity_poly.pdbx_seq_one_letter_code
_entity_poly.pdbx_strand_id
1 'polypeptide(L)'
;MVDGFPRPIECLNTVEIESVTVLKDGPATALWGARGANGVILVTTKRGQYNTKMQVNVYYKYGMDFPINQPEFANGYEYAAALNEALYYDGLEMQYTRNEQDAFKNGSNRDLYANSDWLGEGLRKHTVNNQLDINFRGGGKNLRYYTMLSYKNDYGILNDKYAKYSDRYSAQMRKYELDLRMNIDIDITPSTLAQLTMLGSLRERKRPATYEGKRIVF
;
A
#
# COMPACT_ATOMS: atom_id res chain seq x y z
N MET A 1 -5.35 -0.33 21.44
CA MET A 1 -6.18 -1.45 21.91
C MET A 1 -7.36 -1.60 20.98
N VAL A 2 -7.67 -2.80 20.51
CA VAL A 2 -8.82 -3.12 19.65
C VAL A 2 -9.66 -4.16 20.37
N ASP A 3 -10.92 -3.84 20.64
CA ASP A 3 -11.86 -4.69 21.41
C ASP A 3 -11.26 -5.25 22.72
N GLY A 4 -10.46 -4.44 23.42
CA GLY A 4 -9.79 -4.82 24.66
C GLY A 4 -8.43 -5.51 24.50
N PHE A 5 -8.00 -5.84 23.30
CA PHE A 5 -6.73 -6.52 23.04
C PHE A 5 -5.68 -5.59 22.43
N PRO A 6 -4.37 -5.70 22.80
CA PRO A 6 -3.30 -4.94 22.17
C PRO A 6 -3.08 -5.44 20.72
N ARG A 7 -3.38 -4.59 19.75
CA ARG A 7 -3.20 -4.88 18.31
C ARG A 7 -2.75 -3.63 17.55
N PRO A 8 -1.95 -3.77 16.48
CA PRO A 8 -1.62 -2.67 15.59
C PRO A 8 -2.87 -2.13 14.91
N ILE A 9 -2.97 -0.80 14.79
CA ILE A 9 -4.12 -0.14 14.16
C ILE A 9 -4.12 -0.34 12.63
N GLU A 10 -2.94 -0.59 12.05
CA GLU A 10 -2.77 -0.84 10.62
C GLU A 10 -3.44 -2.14 10.13
N CYS A 11 -3.81 -3.01 11.09
CA CYS A 11 -4.53 -4.25 10.79
C CYS A 11 -6.04 -4.06 10.68
N LEU A 12 -6.54 -2.82 10.89
CA LEU A 12 -7.97 -2.54 10.90
C LEU A 12 -8.41 -1.91 9.57
N ASN A 13 -9.54 -2.40 9.07
CA ASN A 13 -10.24 -1.71 8.00
C ASN A 13 -11.13 -0.61 8.60
N THR A 14 -11.13 0.57 8.00
CA THR A 14 -11.98 1.70 8.46
C THR A 14 -13.46 1.36 8.47
N VAL A 15 -13.91 0.46 7.58
CA VAL A 15 -15.31 0.02 7.48
C VAL A 15 -15.77 -0.77 8.72
N GLU A 16 -14.86 -1.44 9.43
CA GLU A 16 -15.18 -2.24 10.62
C GLU A 16 -15.20 -1.45 11.93
N ILE A 17 -14.69 -0.21 11.92
CA ILE A 17 -14.60 0.61 13.13
C ILE A 17 -15.97 1.19 13.49
N GLU A 18 -16.40 0.98 14.73
CA GLU A 18 -17.59 1.62 15.31
C GLU A 18 -17.23 2.94 16.00
N SER A 19 -16.16 2.91 16.84
CA SER A 19 -15.70 4.09 17.56
C SER A 19 -14.20 4.05 17.85
N VAL A 20 -13.61 5.24 17.98
CA VAL A 20 -12.24 5.43 18.44
C VAL A 20 -12.25 6.39 19.61
N THR A 21 -11.69 5.97 20.74
CA THR A 21 -11.56 6.80 21.95
C THR A 21 -10.08 6.94 22.30
N VAL A 22 -9.65 8.15 22.54
CA VAL A 22 -8.27 8.45 22.95
C VAL A 22 -8.26 8.81 24.44
N LEU A 23 -7.58 7.99 25.25
CA LEU A 23 -7.39 8.20 26.67
C LEU A 23 -6.00 8.80 26.88
N LYS A 24 -5.93 10.01 27.44
CA LYS A 24 -4.69 10.73 27.71
C LYS A 24 -4.42 10.92 29.19
N ASP A 25 -5.46 10.83 30.02
CA ASP A 25 -5.36 11.13 31.44
C ASP A 25 -4.90 9.90 32.25
N GLY A 26 -4.07 10.13 33.27
CA GLY A 26 -3.51 9.09 34.13
C GLY A 26 -4.56 8.14 34.71
N PRO A 27 -5.67 8.61 35.32
CA PRO A 27 -6.71 7.74 35.82
C PRO A 27 -7.36 6.87 34.75
N ALA A 28 -7.57 7.41 33.54
CA ALA A 28 -8.18 6.69 32.43
C ALA A 28 -7.24 5.61 31.86
N THR A 29 -5.93 5.81 31.93
CA THR A 29 -4.92 4.89 31.42
C THR A 29 -4.39 3.91 32.47
N ALA A 30 -4.71 4.10 33.76
CA ALA A 30 -4.24 3.27 34.86
C ALA A 30 -4.56 1.76 34.71
N LEU A 31 -5.69 1.44 34.07
CA LEU A 31 -6.08 0.05 33.78
C LEU A 31 -5.11 -0.69 32.85
N TRP A 32 -4.25 0.05 32.13
CA TRP A 32 -3.32 -0.50 31.14
C TRP A 32 -1.86 -0.55 31.66
N GLY A 33 -1.64 -0.11 32.94
CA GLY A 33 -0.33 -0.09 33.59
C GLY A 33 0.72 0.67 32.78
N ALA A 34 1.96 0.19 32.77
CA ALA A 34 3.06 0.82 32.06
C ALA A 34 2.82 1.05 30.55
N ARG A 35 1.98 0.24 29.91
CA ARG A 35 1.62 0.41 28.50
C ARG A 35 0.72 1.63 28.24
N GLY A 36 0.06 2.15 29.28
CA GLY A 36 -0.79 3.34 29.20
C GLY A 36 -0.06 4.66 29.45
N ALA A 37 1.24 4.64 29.76
CA ALA A 37 2.00 5.84 30.16
C ALA A 37 1.98 6.95 29.11
N ASN A 38 1.95 6.63 27.83
CA ASN A 38 1.88 7.58 26.72
C ASN A 38 0.47 7.78 26.15
N GLY A 39 -0.57 7.36 26.90
CA GLY A 39 -1.95 7.36 26.42
C GLY A 39 -2.34 6.04 25.75
N VAL A 40 -3.65 5.83 25.62
CA VAL A 40 -4.23 4.63 25.02
C VAL A 40 -5.26 5.01 23.98
N ILE A 41 -5.16 4.45 22.78
CA ILE A 41 -6.18 4.52 21.75
C ILE A 41 -7.03 3.25 21.85
N LEU A 42 -8.30 3.42 22.19
CA LEU A 42 -9.28 2.33 22.20
C LEU A 42 -10.06 2.34 20.91
N VAL A 43 -10.06 1.25 20.19
CA VAL A 43 -10.87 1.06 19.00
C VAL A 43 -11.89 -0.03 19.29
N THR A 44 -13.16 0.31 19.10
CA THR A 44 -14.26 -0.63 19.18
C THR A 44 -14.70 -0.98 17.76
N THR A 45 -14.79 -2.28 17.46
CA THR A 45 -15.24 -2.74 16.15
C THR A 45 -16.74 -2.97 16.13
N LYS A 46 -17.34 -2.88 14.96
CA LYS A 46 -18.77 -3.09 14.74
C LYS A 46 -19.22 -4.46 15.21
N ARG A 47 -20.37 -4.49 15.87
CA ARG A 47 -21.06 -5.70 16.30
C ARG A 47 -22.45 -5.79 15.68
N GLY A 48 -23.06 -6.95 15.72
CA GLY A 48 -24.43 -7.15 15.34
C GLY A 48 -25.43 -6.36 16.21
N GLN A 49 -26.68 -6.35 15.79
CA GLN A 49 -27.79 -5.78 16.55
C GLN A 49 -28.85 -6.86 16.76
N TYR A 50 -29.40 -6.95 17.97
CA TYR A 50 -30.49 -7.91 18.29
C TYR A 50 -31.75 -7.57 17.50
N ASN A 51 -32.55 -8.58 17.20
CA ASN A 51 -33.84 -8.48 16.55
C ASN A 51 -33.77 -7.68 15.20
N THR A 52 -32.65 -7.73 14.53
CA THR A 52 -32.44 -7.02 13.26
C THR A 52 -32.26 -8.01 12.13
N LYS A 53 -33.02 -7.83 11.05
CA LYS A 53 -32.83 -8.60 9.82
C LYS A 53 -31.42 -8.43 9.30
N MET A 54 -30.90 -9.48 8.65
CA MET A 54 -29.59 -9.43 8.02
C MET A 54 -29.50 -8.26 7.05
N GLN A 55 -28.51 -7.41 7.28
CA GLN A 55 -28.12 -6.32 6.38
C GLN A 55 -26.81 -6.68 5.72
N VAL A 56 -26.72 -6.49 4.43
CA VAL A 56 -25.53 -6.71 3.62
C VAL A 56 -25.10 -5.36 3.06
N ASN A 57 -23.85 -4.97 3.33
CA ASN A 57 -23.27 -3.76 2.76
C ASN A 57 -22.05 -4.14 1.93
N VAL A 58 -21.99 -3.60 0.73
CA VAL A 58 -20.90 -3.79 -0.22
C VAL A 58 -20.28 -2.44 -0.51
N TYR A 59 -18.99 -2.31 -0.29
CA TYR A 59 -18.22 -1.10 -0.61
C TYR A 59 -17.14 -1.47 -1.62
N TYR A 60 -17.15 -0.80 -2.76
CA TYR A 60 -16.10 -0.92 -3.75
C TYR A 60 -15.40 0.42 -3.91
N LYS A 61 -14.08 0.40 -3.80
CA LYS A 61 -13.23 1.57 -4.00
C LYS A 61 -12.24 1.28 -5.11
N TYR A 62 -12.24 2.14 -6.09
CA TYR A 62 -11.27 2.18 -7.17
C TYR A 62 -10.44 3.45 -7.02
N GLY A 63 -9.13 3.32 -6.98
CA GLY A 63 -8.20 4.44 -6.87
C GLY A 63 -7.19 4.43 -8.00
N MET A 64 -6.77 5.61 -8.41
CA MET A 64 -5.63 5.84 -9.30
C MET A 64 -4.59 6.65 -8.57
N ASP A 65 -3.35 6.18 -8.56
CA ASP A 65 -2.23 6.87 -7.94
C ASP A 65 -1.30 7.37 -9.03
N PHE A 66 -0.95 8.65 -8.97
CA PHE A 66 -0.06 9.32 -9.91
C PHE A 66 1.25 9.68 -9.20
N PRO A 67 2.41 9.48 -9.83
CA PRO A 67 3.67 9.98 -9.28
C PRO A 67 3.65 11.51 -9.25
N ILE A 68 3.91 12.11 -8.07
CA ILE A 68 3.79 13.55 -7.88
C ILE A 68 5.11 14.26 -8.23
N ASN A 69 6.24 13.74 -7.76
CA ASN A 69 7.54 14.35 -7.96
C ASN A 69 8.48 13.35 -8.62
N GLN A 70 8.53 13.34 -9.94
CA GLN A 70 9.54 12.59 -10.66
C GLN A 70 10.76 13.51 -10.88
N PRO A 71 11.98 13.01 -10.64
CA PRO A 71 13.18 13.76 -11.02
C PRO A 71 13.23 13.89 -12.53
N GLU A 72 13.55 15.08 -13.02
CA GLU A 72 13.86 15.31 -14.41
C GLU A 72 15.35 15.01 -14.63
N PHE A 73 15.63 14.08 -15.52
CA PHE A 73 17.00 13.76 -15.91
C PHE A 73 17.33 14.42 -17.24
N ALA A 74 18.58 14.87 -17.36
CA ALA A 74 19.10 15.35 -18.63
C ALA A 74 18.98 14.23 -19.68
N ASN A 75 18.48 14.55 -20.83
CA ASN A 75 18.49 13.66 -21.98
C ASN A 75 19.92 13.52 -22.55
N GLY A 76 20.12 12.58 -23.49
CA GLY A 76 21.45 12.31 -24.03
C GLY A 76 22.15 13.53 -24.65
N TYR A 77 21.41 14.42 -25.34
CA TYR A 77 21.91 15.65 -25.87
C TYR A 77 22.32 16.66 -24.78
N GLU A 78 21.43 16.86 -23.80
CA GLU A 78 21.70 17.79 -22.69
C GLU A 78 22.91 17.33 -21.86
N TYR A 79 23.02 16.01 -21.61
CA TYR A 79 24.16 15.43 -20.93
C TYR A 79 25.46 15.65 -21.71
N ALA A 80 25.48 15.34 -23.02
CA ALA A 80 26.66 15.52 -23.89
C ALA A 80 27.10 17.00 -24.00
N ALA A 81 26.12 17.91 -24.07
CA ALA A 81 26.39 19.35 -24.11
C ALA A 81 26.96 19.85 -22.77
N ALA A 82 26.34 19.49 -21.64
CA ALA A 82 26.79 19.91 -20.32
C ALA A 82 28.16 19.34 -19.96
N LEU A 83 28.45 18.08 -20.34
CA LEU A 83 29.74 17.47 -20.11
C LEU A 83 30.84 18.17 -20.93
N ASN A 84 30.59 18.45 -22.20
CA ASN A 84 31.54 19.19 -23.01
C ASN A 84 31.81 20.61 -22.51
N GLU A 85 30.77 21.28 -21.99
CA GLU A 85 30.91 22.59 -21.39
C GLU A 85 31.78 22.54 -20.12
N ALA A 86 31.57 21.55 -19.28
CA ALA A 86 32.38 21.33 -18.07
C ALA A 86 33.86 21.06 -18.46
N LEU A 87 34.09 20.16 -19.40
CA LEU A 87 35.46 19.85 -19.89
C LEU A 87 36.16 21.07 -20.47
N TYR A 88 35.43 21.90 -21.22
CA TYR A 88 35.97 23.15 -21.75
C TYR A 88 36.44 24.12 -20.66
N TYR A 89 35.63 24.29 -19.60
CA TYR A 89 36.02 25.15 -18.47
C TYR A 89 37.18 24.57 -17.65
N ASP A 90 37.34 23.26 -17.63
CA ASP A 90 38.44 22.57 -16.95
C ASP A 90 39.72 22.56 -17.84
N GLY A 91 39.68 23.11 -19.07
CA GLY A 91 40.79 23.11 -20.02
C GLY A 91 41.12 21.73 -20.60
N LEU A 92 40.15 20.82 -20.59
CA LEU A 92 40.26 19.47 -21.12
C LEU A 92 39.63 19.36 -22.53
N GLU A 93 40.00 18.31 -23.26
CA GLU A 93 39.41 18.03 -24.56
C GLU A 93 37.92 17.65 -24.44
N MET A 94 37.10 18.17 -25.35
CA MET A 94 35.68 17.83 -25.42
C MET A 94 35.50 16.35 -25.77
N GLN A 95 34.63 15.67 -25.09
CA GLN A 95 34.37 14.21 -25.27
C GLN A 95 33.47 13.93 -26.45
N TYR A 96 32.50 14.80 -26.72
CA TYR A 96 31.51 14.64 -27.80
C TYR A 96 31.74 15.68 -28.91
N THR A 97 31.87 15.22 -30.14
CA THR A 97 31.92 16.10 -31.33
C THR A 97 30.55 16.73 -31.59
N ARG A 98 30.50 17.80 -32.40
CA ARG A 98 29.22 18.40 -32.80
C ARG A 98 28.30 17.42 -33.54
N ASN A 99 28.88 16.57 -34.40
CA ASN A 99 28.09 15.55 -35.12
C ASN A 99 27.44 14.53 -34.18
N GLU A 100 28.12 14.14 -33.09
CA GLU A 100 27.59 13.25 -32.07
C GLU A 100 26.49 13.91 -31.24
N GLN A 101 26.68 15.19 -30.86
CA GLN A 101 25.63 15.95 -30.19
C GLN A 101 24.37 16.11 -31.08
N ASP A 102 24.57 16.40 -32.37
CA ASP A 102 23.46 16.47 -33.33
C ASP A 102 22.78 15.11 -33.51
N ALA A 103 23.55 14.01 -33.46
CA ALA A 103 23.01 12.67 -33.54
C ALA A 103 22.11 12.33 -32.33
N PHE A 104 22.51 12.72 -31.11
CA PHE A 104 21.64 12.63 -29.90
C PHE A 104 20.38 13.47 -30.09
N LYS A 105 20.50 14.71 -30.56
CA LYS A 105 19.37 15.64 -30.72
C LYS A 105 18.38 15.18 -31.78
N ASN A 106 18.85 14.70 -32.92
CA ASN A 106 18.04 14.34 -34.08
C ASN A 106 17.61 12.86 -34.06
N GLY A 107 18.13 12.06 -33.11
CA GLY A 107 17.86 10.63 -33.02
C GLY A 107 18.40 9.83 -34.22
N SER A 108 19.41 10.36 -34.93
CA SER A 108 20.09 9.62 -35.98
C SER A 108 20.99 8.57 -35.32
N ASN A 109 20.92 7.32 -35.79
CA ASN A 109 21.68 6.18 -35.28
C ASN A 109 21.48 5.94 -33.79
N ARG A 110 20.24 5.60 -33.43
CA ARG A 110 19.79 5.33 -32.03
C ARG A 110 20.55 4.21 -31.34
N ASP A 111 21.18 3.31 -32.06
CA ASP A 111 21.96 2.21 -31.48
C ASP A 111 23.29 2.70 -30.89
N LEU A 112 23.87 3.80 -31.44
CA LEU A 112 25.07 4.39 -30.92
C LEU A 112 24.82 5.63 -30.05
N TYR A 113 23.82 6.42 -30.42
CA TYR A 113 23.46 7.68 -29.72
C TYR A 113 22.04 7.61 -29.15
N ALA A 114 21.87 6.77 -28.12
CA ALA A 114 20.58 6.59 -27.48
C ALA A 114 20.18 7.84 -26.70
N ASN A 115 18.97 8.32 -26.97
CA ASN A 115 18.34 9.42 -26.23
C ASN A 115 17.03 8.94 -25.62
N SER A 116 17.12 8.05 -24.64
CA SER A 116 15.97 7.39 -24.03
C SER A 116 15.56 8.08 -22.74
N ASP A 117 14.27 8.36 -22.62
CA ASP A 117 13.65 8.74 -21.35
C ASP A 117 13.36 7.47 -20.54
N TRP A 118 14.33 7.04 -19.73
CA TRP A 118 14.24 5.82 -18.92
C TRP A 118 13.11 5.86 -17.90
N LEU A 119 12.77 7.04 -17.37
CA LEU A 119 11.64 7.16 -16.44
C LEU A 119 10.31 7.09 -17.17
N GLY A 120 10.14 7.82 -18.26
CA GLY A 120 8.91 7.80 -19.05
C GLY A 120 8.62 6.46 -19.70
N GLU A 121 9.68 5.72 -20.10
CA GLU A 121 9.53 4.37 -20.63
C GLU A 121 9.38 3.31 -19.53
N GLY A 122 10.14 3.42 -18.44
CA GLY A 122 10.20 2.42 -17.36
C GLY A 122 9.04 2.49 -16.38
N LEU A 123 8.38 3.64 -16.28
CA LEU A 123 7.28 3.87 -15.35
C LEU A 123 5.95 4.05 -16.10
N ARG A 124 4.86 3.63 -15.45
CA ARG A 124 3.50 3.95 -15.88
C ARG A 124 3.15 5.38 -15.46
N LYS A 125 2.28 6.04 -16.22
CA LYS A 125 1.76 7.36 -15.86
C LYS A 125 0.91 7.33 -14.60
N HIS A 126 0.28 6.19 -14.32
CA HIS A 126 -0.53 5.96 -13.13
C HIS A 126 -0.52 4.47 -12.77
N THR A 127 -0.83 4.18 -11.53
CA THR A 127 -1.14 2.83 -11.07
C THR A 127 -2.56 2.77 -10.52
N VAL A 128 -3.09 1.57 -10.33
CA VAL A 128 -4.46 1.37 -9.86
C VAL A 128 -4.46 0.57 -8.58
N ASN A 129 -5.37 0.95 -7.68
CA ASN A 129 -5.68 0.19 -6.49
C ASN A 129 -7.17 -0.12 -6.43
N ASN A 130 -7.50 -1.28 -5.91
CA ASN A 130 -8.88 -1.74 -5.77
C ASN A 130 -9.09 -2.26 -4.36
N GLN A 131 -10.24 -1.93 -3.79
CA GLN A 131 -10.68 -2.48 -2.52
C GLN A 131 -12.15 -2.86 -2.61
N LEU A 132 -12.47 -4.07 -2.19
CA LEU A 132 -13.83 -4.58 -2.07
C LEU A 132 -14.05 -5.02 -0.63
N ASP A 133 -15.00 -4.40 0.04
CA ASP A 133 -15.41 -4.74 1.39
C ASP A 133 -16.86 -5.21 1.35
N ILE A 134 -17.12 -6.39 1.91
CA ILE A 134 -18.45 -6.94 2.06
C ILE A 134 -18.67 -7.19 3.53
N ASN A 135 -19.72 -6.64 4.11
CA ASN A 135 -20.06 -6.93 5.49
C ASN A 135 -21.52 -7.39 5.66
N PHE A 136 -21.71 -8.26 6.63
CA PHE A 136 -22.97 -8.82 7.03
C PHE A 136 -23.22 -8.47 8.49
N ARG A 137 -24.34 -7.89 8.79
CA ARG A 137 -24.74 -7.50 10.14
C ARG A 137 -26.17 -7.91 10.40
N GLY A 138 -26.43 -8.49 11.56
CA GLY A 138 -27.78 -8.86 11.93
C GLY A 138 -27.84 -9.52 13.31
N GLY A 139 -29.00 -10.01 13.65
CA GLY A 139 -29.21 -10.79 14.85
C GLY A 139 -30.67 -11.15 15.12
N GLY A 140 -30.84 -12.24 15.85
CA GLY A 140 -32.11 -12.68 16.39
C GLY A 140 -32.30 -12.21 17.84
N LYS A 141 -33.11 -12.98 18.60
CA LYS A 141 -33.42 -12.68 20.00
C LYS A 141 -32.20 -12.85 20.94
N ASN A 142 -31.41 -13.90 20.71
CA ASN A 142 -30.32 -14.31 21.63
C ASN A 142 -28.94 -14.33 20.89
N LEU A 143 -28.89 -13.96 19.66
CA LEU A 143 -27.67 -13.96 18.83
C LEU A 143 -27.58 -12.69 18.06
N ARG A 144 -26.39 -12.09 18.03
CA ARG A 144 -26.07 -11.01 17.08
C ARG A 144 -24.69 -11.23 16.46
N TYR A 145 -24.53 -10.84 15.23
CA TYR A 145 -23.30 -11.08 14.48
C TYR A 145 -22.94 -9.91 13.58
N TYR A 146 -21.65 -9.74 13.38
CA TYR A 146 -21.04 -8.90 12.38
C TYR A 146 -19.90 -9.68 11.72
N THR A 147 -19.92 -9.78 10.40
CA THR A 147 -18.86 -10.43 9.63
C THR A 147 -18.46 -9.49 8.51
N MET A 148 -17.16 -9.34 8.27
CA MET A 148 -16.61 -8.54 7.17
C MET A 148 -15.55 -9.35 6.44
N LEU A 149 -15.60 -9.30 5.11
CA LEU A 149 -14.58 -9.76 4.20
C LEU A 149 -14.07 -8.56 3.41
N SER A 150 -12.77 -8.34 3.41
CA SER A 150 -12.11 -7.26 2.68
C SER A 150 -11.04 -7.83 1.76
N TYR A 151 -11.05 -7.40 0.51
CA TYR A 151 -10.01 -7.70 -0.47
C TYR A 151 -9.42 -6.40 -0.99
N LYS A 152 -8.09 -6.28 -0.92
CA LYS A 152 -7.34 -5.15 -1.49
C LYS A 152 -6.29 -5.65 -2.46
N ASN A 153 -6.13 -4.91 -3.54
CA ASN A 153 -5.14 -5.17 -4.55
C ASN A 153 -4.51 -3.86 -5.04
N ASP A 154 -3.22 -3.71 -4.79
CA ASP A 154 -2.43 -2.54 -5.18
C ASP A 154 -1.41 -2.97 -6.24
N TYR A 155 -1.36 -2.25 -7.36
CA TYR A 155 -0.38 -2.44 -8.41
C TYR A 155 0.77 -1.44 -8.31
N GLY A 156 1.97 -1.91 -8.64
CA GLY A 156 3.15 -1.06 -8.71
C GLY A 156 3.19 -0.21 -9.98
N ILE A 157 4.10 0.77 -9.96
CA ILE A 157 4.21 1.78 -11.02
C ILE A 157 5.10 1.38 -12.18
N LEU A 158 5.84 0.26 -12.09
CA LEU A 158 6.72 -0.17 -13.17
C LEU A 158 5.92 -0.50 -14.44
N ASN A 159 6.45 -0.18 -15.60
CA ASN A 159 5.86 -0.59 -16.86
C ASN A 159 6.05 -2.10 -17.04
N ASP A 160 4.98 -2.84 -17.35
CA ASP A 160 5.02 -4.30 -17.48
C ASP A 160 5.99 -4.77 -18.56
N LYS A 161 6.20 -3.97 -19.61
CA LYS A 161 7.16 -4.27 -20.67
C LYS A 161 8.58 -4.51 -20.12
N TYR A 162 8.96 -3.72 -19.11
CA TYR A 162 10.28 -3.78 -18.49
C TYR A 162 10.30 -4.51 -17.16
N ALA A 163 9.14 -4.65 -16.50
CA ALA A 163 9.02 -5.36 -15.25
C ALA A 163 9.03 -6.90 -15.42
N LYS A 164 8.62 -7.41 -16.60
CA LYS A 164 8.53 -8.85 -16.86
C LYS A 164 9.87 -9.36 -17.41
N TYR A 165 10.66 -9.99 -16.57
CA TYR A 165 11.95 -10.60 -16.93
C TYR A 165 11.81 -11.95 -17.62
N SER A 166 10.82 -12.73 -17.21
CA SER A 166 10.50 -14.04 -17.74
C SER A 166 9.07 -14.41 -17.36
N ASP A 167 8.55 -15.53 -17.87
CA ASP A 167 7.21 -16.01 -17.48
C ASP A 167 7.11 -16.37 -15.98
N ARG A 168 8.23 -16.61 -15.32
CA ARG A 168 8.30 -16.98 -13.90
C ARG A 168 8.64 -15.80 -12.98
N TYR A 169 9.20 -14.71 -13.51
CA TYR A 169 9.71 -13.61 -12.71
C TYR A 169 9.28 -12.25 -13.26
N SER A 170 8.67 -11.46 -12.39
CA SER A 170 8.31 -10.06 -12.66
C SER A 170 8.78 -9.18 -11.51
N ALA A 171 9.46 -8.08 -11.86
CA ALA A 171 9.83 -7.02 -10.93
C ALA A 171 8.65 -6.12 -10.54
N GLN A 172 7.45 -6.35 -11.12
CA GLN A 172 6.27 -5.57 -10.79
C GLN A 172 5.87 -5.75 -9.34
N MET A 173 5.78 -4.65 -8.62
CA MET A 173 5.25 -4.66 -7.27
C MET A 173 3.75 -4.97 -7.30
N ARG A 174 3.33 -5.91 -6.46
CA ARG A 174 1.92 -6.21 -6.23
C ARG A 174 1.70 -6.46 -4.75
N LYS A 175 0.60 -5.98 -4.23
CA LYS A 175 0.18 -6.22 -2.86
C LYS A 175 -1.26 -6.71 -2.87
N TYR A 176 -1.46 -7.89 -2.29
CA TYR A 176 -2.77 -8.46 -2.05
C TYR A 176 -3.01 -8.56 -0.57
N GLU A 177 -4.14 -8.11 -0.12
CA GLU A 177 -4.59 -8.26 1.26
C GLU A 177 -6.00 -8.84 1.26
N LEU A 178 -6.20 -9.90 2.03
CA LEU A 178 -7.49 -10.50 2.31
C LEU A 178 -7.68 -10.50 3.81
N ASP A 179 -8.65 -9.76 4.29
CA ASP A 179 -8.96 -9.64 5.71
C ASP A 179 -10.37 -10.20 5.99
N LEU A 180 -10.47 -11.04 7.01
CA LEU A 180 -11.71 -11.58 7.54
C LEU A 180 -11.86 -11.13 8.98
N ARG A 181 -13.01 -10.57 9.32
CA ARG A 181 -13.43 -10.30 10.70
C ARG A 181 -14.78 -10.93 10.97
N MET A 182 -14.90 -11.50 12.16
CA MET A 182 -16.16 -12.07 12.64
C MET A 182 -16.32 -11.73 14.12
N ASN A 183 -17.42 -11.09 14.48
CA ASN A 183 -17.85 -10.81 15.85
C ASN A 183 -19.22 -11.46 16.03
N ILE A 184 -19.31 -12.39 16.96
CA ILE A 184 -20.53 -13.10 17.31
C ILE A 184 -20.74 -12.98 18.81
N ASP A 185 -21.92 -12.54 19.21
CA ASP A 185 -22.37 -12.47 20.60
C ASP A 185 -23.59 -13.36 20.75
N ILE A 186 -23.55 -14.24 21.75
CA ILE A 186 -24.62 -15.22 22.03
C ILE A 186 -25.03 -15.11 23.50
N ASP A 187 -26.26 -14.77 23.76
CA ASP A 187 -26.85 -14.80 25.11
C ASP A 187 -27.24 -16.25 25.42
N ILE A 188 -26.41 -16.94 26.20
CA ILE A 188 -26.64 -18.32 26.63
C ILE A 188 -27.75 -18.34 27.67
N THR A 189 -27.72 -17.40 28.62
CA THR A 189 -28.76 -17.15 29.63
C THR A 189 -28.97 -15.64 29.78
N PRO A 190 -30.01 -15.16 30.46
CA PRO A 190 -30.18 -13.73 30.72
C PRO A 190 -28.99 -13.05 31.43
N SER A 191 -28.16 -13.84 32.12
CA SER A 191 -26.99 -13.36 32.85
C SER A 191 -25.65 -13.78 32.23
N THR A 192 -25.65 -14.59 31.16
CA THR A 192 -24.44 -15.18 30.58
C THR A 192 -24.35 -14.86 29.10
N LEU A 193 -23.35 -14.04 28.71
CA LEU A 193 -23.02 -13.65 27.35
C LEU A 193 -21.74 -14.35 26.91
N ALA A 194 -21.78 -15.09 25.81
CA ALA A 194 -20.59 -15.59 25.13
C ALA A 194 -20.24 -14.67 23.97
N GLN A 195 -18.98 -14.24 23.88
CA GLN A 195 -18.47 -13.37 22.80
C GLN A 195 -17.33 -14.06 22.07
N LEU A 196 -17.49 -14.21 20.76
CA LEU A 196 -16.45 -14.71 19.86
C LEU A 196 -16.01 -13.58 18.93
N THR A 197 -14.72 -13.25 18.95
CA THR A 197 -14.10 -12.32 18.02
C THR A 197 -12.99 -13.02 17.27
N MET A 198 -13.08 -13.11 15.95
CA MET A 198 -12.08 -13.70 15.06
C MET A 198 -11.56 -12.64 14.09
N LEU A 199 -10.25 -12.68 13.85
CA LEU A 199 -9.57 -11.89 12.85
C LEU A 199 -8.63 -12.80 12.07
N GLY A 200 -8.76 -12.83 10.75
CA GLY A 200 -7.84 -13.47 9.83
C GLY A 200 -7.32 -12.44 8.84
N SER A 201 -6.03 -12.47 8.54
CA SER A 201 -5.41 -11.59 7.53
C SER A 201 -4.39 -12.38 6.75
N LEU A 202 -4.54 -12.39 5.43
CA LEU A 202 -3.58 -12.93 4.47
C LEU A 202 -3.02 -11.75 3.68
N ARG A 203 -1.70 -11.61 3.69
CA ARG A 203 -1.00 -10.54 2.98
C ARG A 203 0.10 -11.13 2.12
N GLU A 204 0.00 -10.91 0.83
CA GLU A 204 1.05 -11.24 -0.12
C GLU A 204 1.61 -9.95 -0.70
N ARG A 205 2.93 -9.79 -0.64
CA ARG A 205 3.62 -8.65 -1.23
C ARG A 205 4.75 -9.16 -2.12
N LYS A 206 4.59 -8.95 -3.41
CA LYS A 206 5.66 -9.16 -4.39
C LYS A 206 6.45 -7.86 -4.54
N ARG A 207 7.75 -7.93 -4.43
CA ARG A 207 8.66 -6.80 -4.62
C ARG A 207 9.77 -7.20 -5.58
N PRO A 208 10.33 -6.24 -6.36
CA PRO A 208 11.54 -6.49 -7.10
C PRO A 208 12.66 -6.88 -6.12
N ALA A 209 13.51 -7.81 -6.54
CA ALA A 209 14.73 -8.11 -5.80
C ALA A 209 15.64 -6.88 -5.85
N THR A 210 15.99 -6.35 -4.68
CA THR A 210 17.00 -5.28 -4.57
C THR A 210 18.31 -5.89 -4.10
N TYR A 211 19.38 -5.55 -4.78
CA TYR A 211 20.73 -5.92 -4.37
C TYR A 211 21.27 -4.79 -3.49
N GLU A 212 21.28 -4.99 -2.19
CA GLU A 212 22.00 -4.15 -1.22
C GLU A 212 23.29 -4.87 -0.82
N GLY A 213 24.40 -4.52 -1.43
CA GLY A 213 25.70 -5.10 -1.14
C GLY A 213 25.73 -6.62 -1.37
N LYS A 214 25.88 -7.43 -0.32
CA LYS A 214 25.91 -8.90 -0.39
C LYS A 214 24.58 -9.59 -0.06
N ARG A 215 23.48 -8.85 0.11
CA ARG A 215 22.16 -9.41 0.45
C ARG A 215 21.17 -9.18 -0.67
N ILE A 216 20.67 -10.27 -1.23
CA ILE A 216 19.45 -10.25 -2.04
C ILE A 216 18.29 -10.37 -1.06
N VAL A 217 17.44 -9.36 -0.97
CA VAL A 217 16.20 -9.39 -0.17
C VAL A 217 15.05 -9.61 -1.14
N PHE A 218 14.37 -10.75 -1.00
CA PHE A 218 13.20 -11.12 -1.77
C PHE A 218 11.92 -10.63 -1.09
#